data_0181952819bd5f0fc8cee0ddb8c440f0
#
_entry.id   0181952819bd5f0fc8cee0ddb8c440f0
#
_cell.length_a   1.000
_cell.length_b   1.000
_cell.length_c   1.000
_cell.angle_alpha   90.00
_cell.angle_beta   90.00
_cell.angle_gamma   90.00
#
_symmetry.space_group_name_H-M   'P 1'
#
loop_
_entity.id
_entity.type
_entity.pdbx_description
1 polymer ?
#
loop_
_entity_poly.entity_id
_entity_poly.type
_entity_poly.pdbx_seq_one_letter_code
_entity_poly.pdbx_strand_id
1 'polypeptide(L)'
;MIGYVGNIETITEGNQNFRQVLFTGQHTQLVVMTLLAGEDIGMEVHDTIDQFFRIESGEGKVVMNGEEAAFGPGFAIIVPAGTQHNVIATTGVKLYTLYSPPNHPADRVQATKAEAMAAEAQAHA
;
A
#
# COMPACT_ATOMS: atom_id res chain seq x y z
N MET A 1 -12.01 -18.23 -13.24
CA MET A 1 -12.71 -17.26 -12.35
C MET A 1 -12.39 -15.85 -12.82
N ILE A 2 -13.39 -15.00 -12.91
CA ILE A 2 -13.20 -13.61 -13.35
C ILE A 2 -12.93 -12.62 -12.21
N GLY A 3 -13.05 -13.06 -10.97
CA GLY A 3 -12.76 -12.25 -9.78
C GLY A 3 -11.57 -12.80 -9.00
N TYR A 4 -11.49 -12.43 -7.73
CA TYR A 4 -10.41 -12.83 -6.85
C TYR A 4 -10.97 -13.43 -5.57
N VAL A 5 -10.43 -14.58 -5.17
CA VAL A 5 -10.71 -15.21 -3.88
C VAL A 5 -9.39 -15.74 -3.33
N GLY A 6 -9.02 -15.31 -2.14
CA GLY A 6 -7.79 -15.77 -1.50
C GLY A 6 -7.81 -15.48 -0.01
N ASN A 7 -7.03 -16.22 0.77
CA ASN A 7 -6.85 -15.92 2.18
C ASN A 7 -5.90 -14.73 2.29
N ILE A 8 -6.47 -13.53 2.37
CA ILE A 8 -5.69 -12.29 2.31
C ILE A 8 -4.75 -12.14 3.51
N GLU A 9 -5.14 -12.63 4.68
CA GLU A 9 -4.28 -12.58 5.85
C GLU A 9 -3.01 -13.41 5.63
N THR A 10 -3.16 -14.65 5.19
CA THR A 10 -2.03 -15.54 4.90
C THR A 10 -1.14 -14.98 3.79
N ILE A 11 -1.75 -14.46 2.72
CA ILE A 11 -1.02 -13.89 1.59
C ILE A 11 -0.24 -12.66 2.02
N THR A 12 -0.85 -11.78 2.80
CA THR A 12 -0.19 -10.56 3.30
C THR A 12 0.96 -10.89 4.23
N GLU A 13 0.75 -11.80 5.19
CA GLU A 13 1.79 -12.21 6.12
C GLU A 13 2.97 -12.90 5.42
N GLY A 14 2.71 -13.64 4.35
CA GLY A 14 3.74 -14.33 3.57
C GLY A 14 4.43 -13.48 2.52
N ASN A 15 3.92 -12.29 2.23
CA ASN A 15 4.51 -11.41 1.22
C ASN A 15 5.84 -10.84 1.68
N GLN A 16 6.86 -10.88 0.82
CA GLN A 16 8.17 -10.29 1.07
C GLN A 16 8.48 -9.13 0.11
N ASN A 17 7.63 -8.89 -0.87
CA ASN A 17 7.83 -7.81 -1.82
C ASN A 17 7.42 -6.47 -1.22
N PHE A 18 8.12 -5.40 -1.57
CA PHE A 18 7.69 -4.06 -1.19
C PHE A 18 6.27 -3.80 -1.69
N ARG A 19 5.98 -4.15 -2.94
CA ARG A 19 4.66 -3.99 -3.55
C ARG A 19 4.40 -5.11 -4.55
N GLN A 20 3.24 -5.73 -4.44
CA GLN A 20 2.77 -6.71 -5.43
C GLN A 20 1.28 -6.54 -5.65
N VAL A 21 0.89 -6.29 -6.89
CA VAL A 21 -0.53 -6.24 -7.27
C VAL A 21 -1.04 -7.68 -7.34
N LEU A 22 -2.12 -7.95 -6.60
CA LEU A 22 -2.77 -9.28 -6.60
C LEU A 22 -3.91 -9.35 -7.58
N PHE A 23 -4.69 -8.28 -7.70
CA PHE A 23 -5.85 -8.27 -8.59
C PHE A 23 -6.24 -6.84 -8.95
N THR A 24 -6.61 -6.64 -10.21
CA THR A 24 -7.09 -5.35 -10.70
C THR A 24 -8.50 -5.53 -11.26
N GLY A 25 -9.47 -4.95 -10.57
CA GLY A 25 -10.84 -4.87 -11.03
C GLY A 25 -11.08 -3.56 -11.79
N GLN A 26 -12.31 -3.34 -12.22
CA GLN A 26 -12.68 -2.10 -12.91
C GLN A 26 -12.62 -0.89 -11.96
N HIS A 27 -13.04 -1.04 -10.72
CA HIS A 27 -13.17 0.06 -9.76
C HIS A 27 -12.34 -0.12 -8.49
N THR A 28 -11.58 -1.19 -8.37
CA THR A 28 -10.73 -1.44 -7.20
C THR A 28 -9.53 -2.30 -7.57
N GLN A 29 -8.44 -2.13 -6.83
CA GLN A 29 -7.20 -2.90 -7.05
C GLN A 29 -6.65 -3.32 -5.70
N LEU A 30 -6.36 -4.62 -5.56
CA LEU A 30 -5.82 -5.22 -4.34
C LEU A 30 -4.31 -5.37 -4.48
N VAL A 31 -3.59 -4.82 -3.49
CA VAL A 31 -2.12 -4.79 -3.48
C VAL A 31 -1.63 -5.20 -2.09
N VAL A 32 -0.60 -6.04 -2.03
CA VAL A 32 0.10 -6.35 -0.78
C VAL A 32 1.42 -5.62 -0.74
N MET A 33 1.83 -5.19 0.46
CA MET A 33 3.08 -4.50 0.69
C MET A 33 3.77 -4.98 1.95
N THR A 34 5.10 -4.99 1.90
CA THR A 34 5.95 -5.20 3.06
C THR A 34 6.92 -4.05 3.15
N LEU A 35 6.89 -3.35 4.28
CA LEU A 35 7.82 -2.27 4.59
C LEU A 35 8.81 -2.78 5.63
N LEU A 36 10.09 -2.54 5.40
CA LEU A 36 11.12 -2.80 6.41
C LEU A 36 11.07 -1.70 7.48
N ALA A 37 11.61 -1.99 8.68
CA ALA A 37 11.67 -1.00 9.75
C ALA A 37 12.34 0.28 9.25
N GLY A 38 11.70 1.42 9.48
CA GLY A 38 12.19 2.73 9.04
C GLY A 38 11.81 3.12 7.62
N GLU A 39 11.27 2.21 6.82
CA GLU A 39 10.80 2.53 5.47
C GLU A 39 9.43 3.22 5.51
N ASP A 40 9.10 3.90 4.43
CA ASP A 40 7.80 4.50 4.19
C ASP A 40 7.35 4.27 2.75
N ILE A 41 6.09 4.54 2.46
CA ILE A 41 5.59 4.43 1.09
C ILE A 41 5.91 5.68 0.24
N GLY A 42 6.34 6.76 0.88
CA GLY A 42 6.55 8.07 0.26
C GLY A 42 5.31 8.94 0.35
N MET A 43 5.52 10.26 0.44
CA MET A 43 4.41 11.21 0.48
C MET A 43 3.71 11.23 -0.90
N GLU A 44 2.41 10.96 -0.90
CA GLU A 44 1.61 10.85 -2.13
C GLU A 44 0.28 11.59 -2.00
N VAL A 45 -0.25 11.99 -3.15
CA VAL A 45 -1.62 12.49 -3.30
C VAL A 45 -2.23 11.77 -4.49
N HIS A 46 -3.39 11.18 -4.29
CA HIS A 46 -4.19 10.59 -5.37
C HIS A 46 -5.50 11.37 -5.47
N ASP A 47 -5.62 12.24 -6.46
CA ASP A 47 -6.72 13.20 -6.55
C ASP A 47 -8.08 12.55 -6.74
N THR A 48 -8.11 11.36 -7.34
CA THR A 48 -9.37 10.68 -7.71
C THR A 48 -9.50 9.28 -7.11
N ILE A 49 -8.62 8.90 -6.19
CA ILE A 49 -8.54 7.55 -5.63
C ILE A 49 -8.74 7.59 -4.13
N ASP A 50 -9.73 6.86 -3.64
CA ASP A 50 -9.81 6.51 -2.22
C ASP A 50 -8.92 5.31 -1.99
N GLN A 51 -8.16 5.31 -0.89
CA GLN A 51 -7.24 4.23 -0.57
C GLN A 51 -7.53 3.68 0.82
N PHE A 52 -7.67 2.36 0.89
CA PHE A 52 -7.87 1.63 2.14
C PHE A 52 -6.61 0.84 2.45
N PHE A 53 -6.17 0.85 3.72
CA PHE A 53 -5.09 0.01 4.22
C PHE A 53 -5.58 -0.85 5.36
N ARG A 54 -5.16 -2.11 5.39
CA ARG A 54 -5.29 -2.97 6.57
C ARG A 54 -3.91 -3.42 7.01
N ILE A 55 -3.58 -3.19 8.28
CA ILE A 55 -2.31 -3.60 8.87
C ILE A 55 -2.48 -4.99 9.47
N GLU A 56 -1.75 -5.97 8.93
CA GLU A 56 -1.77 -7.34 9.45
C GLU A 56 -0.70 -7.51 10.54
N SER A 57 0.48 -6.94 10.38
CA SER A 57 1.54 -6.99 11.40
C SER A 57 2.39 -5.73 11.35
N GLY A 58 3.03 -5.44 12.47
CA GLY A 58 3.92 -4.29 12.60
C GLY A 58 3.24 -3.04 13.12
N GLU A 59 4.06 -2.04 13.44
CA GLU A 59 3.64 -0.77 14.00
C GLU A 59 4.25 0.39 13.24
N GLY A 60 3.54 1.52 13.24
CA GLY A 60 4.03 2.72 12.60
C GLY A 60 3.07 3.89 12.78
N LYS A 61 3.13 4.83 11.85
CA LYS A 61 2.21 5.97 11.83
C LYS A 61 1.80 6.30 10.40
N VAL A 62 0.59 6.83 10.28
CA VAL A 62 0.10 7.41 9.03
C VAL A 62 0.01 8.93 9.22
N VAL A 63 0.38 9.66 8.17
CA VAL A 63 0.27 11.11 8.11
C VAL A 63 -0.75 11.45 7.03
N MET A 64 -1.76 12.24 7.36
CA MET A 64 -2.78 12.71 6.42
C MET A 64 -2.94 14.21 6.57
N ASN A 65 -2.60 14.97 5.52
CA ASN A 65 -2.63 16.44 5.53
C ASN A 65 -1.95 17.03 6.78
N GLY A 66 -0.79 16.46 7.17
CA GLY A 66 -0.01 16.91 8.32
C GLY A 66 -0.44 16.35 9.67
N GLU A 67 -1.57 15.66 9.76
CA GLU A 67 -2.01 15.02 11.00
C GLU A 67 -1.46 13.61 11.10
N GLU A 68 -0.89 13.24 12.24
CA GLU A 68 -0.30 11.92 12.47
C GLU A 68 -1.22 11.06 13.33
N ALA A 69 -1.29 9.77 13.00
CA ALA A 69 -1.98 8.77 13.82
C ALA A 69 -1.13 7.50 13.87
N ALA A 70 -0.96 6.93 15.06
CA ALA A 70 -0.27 5.67 15.24
C ALA A 70 -1.16 4.50 14.80
N PHE A 71 -0.53 3.45 14.28
CA PHE A 71 -1.23 2.20 13.95
C PHE A 71 -0.47 0.99 14.44
N GLY A 72 -1.18 -0.11 14.57
CA GLY A 72 -0.66 -1.43 14.90
C GLY A 72 -1.45 -2.52 14.22
N PRO A 73 -1.19 -3.80 14.55
CA PRO A 73 -1.91 -4.91 13.94
C PRO A 73 -3.42 -4.78 14.10
N GLY A 74 -4.15 -5.10 13.04
CA GLY A 74 -5.60 -5.02 13.01
C GLY A 74 -6.19 -3.66 12.70
N PHE A 75 -5.36 -2.63 12.50
CA PHE A 75 -5.84 -1.29 12.17
C PHE A 75 -6.26 -1.20 10.71
N ALA A 76 -7.34 -0.48 10.48
CA ALA A 76 -7.74 -0.04 9.15
C ALA A 76 -7.49 1.46 9.02
N ILE A 77 -7.05 1.86 7.82
CA ILE A 77 -6.81 3.27 7.49
C ILE A 77 -7.54 3.55 6.19
N ILE A 78 -8.29 4.65 6.14
CA ILE A 78 -8.89 5.13 4.89
C ILE A 78 -8.33 6.50 4.61
N VAL A 79 -7.74 6.65 3.42
CA VAL A 79 -7.22 7.92 2.91
C VAL A 79 -8.17 8.38 1.81
N PRO A 80 -8.99 9.42 2.06
CA PRO A 80 -9.88 9.95 1.03
C PRO A 80 -9.11 10.55 -0.15
N ALA A 81 -9.73 10.52 -1.32
CA ALA A 81 -9.17 11.15 -2.52
C ALA A 81 -8.78 12.60 -2.24
N GLY A 82 -7.64 13.04 -2.79
CA GLY A 82 -7.13 14.39 -2.61
C GLY A 82 -6.36 14.64 -1.30
N THR A 83 -6.20 13.62 -0.46
CA THR A 83 -5.48 13.75 0.80
C THR A 83 -3.99 13.46 0.61
N GLN A 84 -3.13 14.41 0.97
CA GLN A 84 -1.69 14.18 1.00
C GLN A 84 -1.37 13.25 2.17
N HIS A 85 -0.69 12.12 1.91
CA HIS A 85 -0.50 11.09 2.92
C HIS A 85 0.81 10.34 2.78
N ASN A 86 1.24 9.73 3.89
CA ASN A 86 2.37 8.81 3.92
C ASN A 86 2.11 7.76 5.01
N VAL A 87 2.60 6.55 4.78
CA VAL A 87 2.60 5.46 5.77
C VAL A 87 4.03 5.15 6.10
N ILE A 88 4.38 5.24 7.38
CA ILE A 88 5.76 5.12 7.87
C ILE A 88 5.84 3.95 8.83
N ALA A 89 6.74 2.99 8.56
CA ALA A 89 6.95 1.82 9.39
C ALA A 89 7.95 2.11 10.50
N THR A 90 7.57 1.87 11.76
CA THR A 90 8.49 1.91 12.90
C THR A 90 9.18 0.55 13.04
N THR A 91 8.41 -0.51 12.98
CA THR A 91 8.91 -1.90 12.85
C THR A 91 8.58 -2.39 11.46
N GLY A 92 9.01 -3.60 11.09
CA GLY A 92 8.57 -4.18 9.82
C GLY A 92 7.06 -4.29 9.78
N VAL A 93 6.45 -3.82 8.69
CA VAL A 93 4.98 -3.78 8.51
C VAL A 93 4.58 -4.63 7.33
N LYS A 94 3.55 -5.45 7.54
CA LYS A 94 2.87 -6.17 6.46
C LYS A 94 1.44 -5.69 6.37
N LEU A 95 1.06 -5.23 5.19
CA LEU A 95 -0.26 -4.66 4.96
C LEU A 95 -0.80 -5.06 3.59
N TYR A 96 -2.10 -4.96 3.43
CA TYR A 96 -2.69 -4.89 2.10
C TYR A 96 -3.45 -3.59 1.94
N THR A 97 -3.57 -3.15 0.71
CA THR A 97 -4.21 -1.89 0.39
C THR A 97 -5.13 -2.07 -0.81
N LEU A 98 -6.20 -1.28 -0.83
CA LEU A 98 -7.12 -1.22 -1.95
C LEU A 98 -7.12 0.19 -2.52
N TYR A 99 -6.86 0.28 -3.82
CA TYR A 99 -6.99 1.53 -4.57
C TYR A 99 -8.34 1.51 -5.29
N SER A 100 -9.14 2.53 -5.11
CA SER A 100 -10.46 2.65 -5.74
C SER A 100 -10.61 4.03 -6.38
N PRO A 101 -10.40 4.13 -7.71
CA PRO A 101 -10.11 3.10 -8.71
C PRO A 101 -8.64 2.64 -8.72
N PRO A 102 -8.29 1.67 -9.59
CA PRO A 102 -6.93 1.14 -9.69
C PRO A 102 -5.87 2.21 -9.98
N ASN A 103 -4.66 2.03 -9.42
CA ASN A 103 -3.57 2.99 -9.51
C ASN A 103 -2.32 2.45 -10.20
N HIS A 104 -2.01 1.16 -10.04
CA HIS A 104 -0.78 0.56 -10.57
C HIS A 104 -1.05 -0.32 -11.79
N PRO A 105 -0.03 -0.56 -12.65
CA PRO A 105 -0.11 -1.59 -13.67
C PRO A 105 -0.50 -2.94 -13.05
N ALA A 106 -1.37 -3.70 -13.75
CA ALA A 106 -1.98 -4.91 -13.21
C ALA A 106 -0.98 -6.01 -12.85
N ASP A 107 0.18 -6.02 -13.48
CA ASP A 107 1.22 -7.03 -13.29
C ASP A 107 2.39 -6.53 -12.43
N ARG A 108 2.23 -5.38 -11.75
CA ARG A 108 3.32 -4.76 -11.00
C ARG A 108 3.76 -5.62 -9.82
N VAL A 109 5.06 -5.94 -9.81
CA VAL A 109 5.77 -6.53 -8.68
C VAL A 109 7.06 -5.75 -8.47
N GLN A 110 7.26 -5.24 -7.27
CA GLN A 110 8.47 -4.52 -6.88
C GLN A 110 9.01 -5.16 -5.61
N ALA A 111 10.15 -5.82 -5.72
CA ALA A 111 10.72 -6.57 -4.60
C ALA A 111 11.16 -5.65 -3.47
N THR A 112 11.66 -4.44 -3.81
CA THR A 112 12.22 -3.50 -2.84
C THR A 112 11.67 -2.11 -3.06
N LYS A 113 11.76 -1.27 -2.02
CA LYS A 113 11.43 0.14 -2.12
C LYS A 113 12.30 0.84 -3.18
N ALA A 114 13.58 0.47 -3.29
CA ALA A 114 14.47 1.04 -4.30
C ALA A 114 13.97 0.80 -5.73
N GLU A 115 13.45 -0.40 -6.02
CA GLU A 115 12.84 -0.70 -7.31
C GLU A 115 11.59 0.16 -7.57
N ALA A 116 10.77 0.36 -6.55
CA ALA A 116 9.58 1.19 -6.65
C ALA A 116 9.93 2.65 -6.95
N MET A 117 10.94 3.19 -6.27
CA MET A 117 11.41 4.55 -6.49
C MET A 117 12.03 4.72 -7.87
N ALA A 118 12.79 3.74 -8.35
CA ALA A 118 13.40 3.77 -9.67
C ALA A 118 12.32 3.76 -10.77
N ALA A 119 11.28 2.96 -10.63
CA ALA A 119 10.17 2.91 -11.58
C ALA A 119 9.41 4.23 -11.61
N GLU A 120 9.18 4.85 -10.45
CA GLU A 120 8.51 6.15 -10.36
C GLU A 120 9.34 7.26 -10.99
N ALA A 121 10.65 7.27 -10.75
CA ALA A 121 11.56 8.24 -11.36
C ALA A 121 11.55 8.12 -12.89
N GLN A 122 11.52 6.89 -13.43
CA GLN A 122 11.43 6.66 -14.87
C GLN A 122 10.10 7.14 -15.46
N ALA A 123 8.99 6.97 -14.70
CA ALA A 123 7.68 7.41 -15.16
C ALA A 123 7.56 8.93 -15.25
N HIS A 124 8.37 9.65 -14.49
CA HIS A 124 8.39 11.12 -14.46
C HIS A 124 9.57 11.74 -15.21
N ALA A 125 10.38 10.90 -15.85
CA ALA A 125 11.59 11.35 -16.56
C ALA A 125 11.27 11.98 -17.93
#